data_b245bbbebfc2e054d82801feef01d8a6
#
_entry.id   b245bbbebfc2e054d82801feef01d8a6
#
_cell.length_a   1.000
_cell.length_b   1.000
_cell.length_c   1.000
_cell.angle_alpha   90.00
_cell.angle_beta   90.00
_cell.angle_gamma   90.00
#
_symmetry.space_group_name_H-M   'P 1'
#
loop_
_entity.id
_entity.type
_entity.pdbx_description
1 polymer ?
#
loop_
_entity_poly.entity_id
_entity_poly.type
_entity_poly.pdbx_seq_one_letter_code
_entity_poly.pdbx_strand_id
1 'polypeptide(L)'
;MTSEFLGVFVTFFLGGLLGLVTIINPPATLPFFTALTRDLDDRETRAMARRACIYCFLIVVVSLFAGGLILTAFGISYGALRVAGGIVLGMLGHGMLYGKGDAVESMSHANHQNPAFFPLALPGITGPGTIAVVIGLSTEIRELDAWGKELTAYLAVVAATLAVCALEWALLHSARAISKRMGAAGIEVLTRLMGFLLICIGVQFIASGIRTLVTSL
;
A
#
# COMPACT_ATOMS: atom_id res chain seq x y z
N MET A 1 -6.96 -23.45 24.31
CA MET A 1 -5.75 -22.62 24.18
C MET A 1 -5.16 -22.62 22.77
N THR A 2 -4.69 -23.75 22.22
CA THR A 2 -4.10 -23.76 20.84
C THR A 2 -5.11 -23.37 19.75
N SER A 3 -6.37 -23.76 19.84
CA SER A 3 -7.41 -23.40 18.87
C SER A 3 -7.77 -21.90 18.87
N GLU A 4 -7.71 -21.24 20.01
CA GLU A 4 -7.96 -19.80 20.11
C GLU A 4 -6.84 -18.97 19.49
N PHE A 5 -5.58 -19.34 19.76
CA PHE A 5 -4.42 -18.69 19.12
C PHE A 5 -4.41 -18.87 17.61
N LEU A 6 -4.76 -20.08 17.14
CA LEU A 6 -4.92 -20.34 15.71
C LEU A 6 -6.03 -19.49 15.10
N GLY A 7 -7.16 -19.35 15.79
CA GLY A 7 -8.26 -18.48 15.37
C GLY A 7 -7.83 -17.02 15.24
N VAL A 8 -7.14 -16.49 16.25
CA VAL A 8 -6.58 -15.13 16.22
C VAL A 8 -5.60 -14.98 15.06
N PHE A 9 -4.66 -15.92 14.88
CA PHE A 9 -3.71 -15.87 13.78
C PHE A 9 -4.41 -15.84 12.41
N VAL A 10 -5.35 -16.76 12.17
CA VAL A 10 -6.06 -16.83 10.89
C VAL A 10 -6.88 -15.56 10.63
N THR A 11 -7.57 -15.03 11.63
CA THR A 11 -8.36 -13.81 11.51
C THR A 11 -7.49 -12.61 11.12
N PHE A 12 -6.41 -12.36 11.85
CA PHE A 12 -5.53 -11.23 11.57
C PHE A 12 -4.66 -11.43 10.33
N PHE A 13 -4.29 -12.66 10.01
CA PHE A 13 -3.58 -12.97 8.77
C PHE A 13 -4.45 -12.72 7.54
N LEU A 14 -5.68 -13.28 7.51
CA LEU A 14 -6.58 -13.09 6.38
C LEU A 14 -7.08 -11.66 6.28
N GLY A 15 -7.43 -11.02 7.42
CA GLY A 15 -7.83 -9.62 7.46
C GLY A 15 -6.71 -8.70 6.97
N GLY A 16 -5.49 -8.90 7.47
CA GLY A 16 -4.30 -8.17 7.04
C GLY A 16 -3.96 -8.44 5.56
N LEU A 17 -4.00 -9.69 5.12
CA LEU A 17 -3.73 -10.07 3.73
C LEU A 17 -4.72 -9.40 2.77
N LEU A 18 -6.03 -9.55 3.02
CA LEU A 18 -7.07 -8.99 2.16
C LEU A 18 -7.06 -7.46 2.20
N GLY A 19 -6.91 -6.85 3.38
CA GLY A 19 -6.81 -5.41 3.52
C GLY A 19 -5.61 -4.84 2.78
N LEU A 20 -4.42 -5.42 2.97
CA LEU A 20 -3.20 -4.96 2.32
C LEU A 20 -3.23 -5.20 0.81
N VAL A 21 -3.66 -6.37 0.32
CA VAL A 21 -3.77 -6.64 -1.13
C VAL A 21 -4.74 -5.66 -1.79
N THR A 22 -5.86 -5.35 -1.14
CA THR A 22 -6.86 -4.43 -1.68
C THR A 22 -6.32 -3.00 -1.80
N ILE A 23 -5.60 -2.53 -0.77
CA ILE A 23 -5.11 -1.15 -0.70
C ILE A 23 -3.84 -0.96 -1.54
N ILE A 24 -2.89 -1.87 -1.46
CA ILE A 24 -1.65 -1.85 -2.26
C ILE A 24 -1.99 -2.01 -3.74
N ASN A 25 -3.02 -2.84 -4.02
CA ASN A 25 -3.53 -3.06 -5.36
C ASN A 25 -2.39 -3.37 -6.37
N PRO A 26 -1.72 -4.54 -6.24
CA PRO A 26 -0.54 -4.86 -7.02
C PRO A 26 -0.66 -4.62 -8.54
N PRO A 27 -1.81 -4.88 -9.20
CA PRO A 27 -1.97 -4.53 -10.60
C PRO A 27 -1.84 -3.04 -10.93
N ALA A 28 -2.18 -2.14 -9.97
CA ALA A 28 -2.07 -0.70 -10.18
C ALA A 28 -0.63 -0.19 -10.14
N THR A 29 0.27 -0.90 -9.47
CA THR A 29 1.68 -0.53 -9.38
C THR A 29 2.45 -0.85 -10.67
N LEU A 30 1.94 -1.78 -11.47
CA LEU A 30 2.61 -2.27 -12.68
C LEU A 30 2.89 -1.16 -13.71
N PRO A 31 1.91 -0.35 -14.14
CA PRO A 31 2.16 0.75 -15.09
C PRO A 31 3.09 1.79 -14.50
N PHE A 32 2.97 2.09 -13.21
CA PHE A 32 3.85 3.04 -12.52
C PHE A 32 5.30 2.54 -12.50
N PHE A 33 5.49 1.27 -12.15
CA PHE A 33 6.82 0.64 -12.17
C PHE A 33 7.42 0.57 -13.56
N THR A 34 6.62 0.22 -14.59
CA THR A 34 7.12 0.16 -15.97
C THR A 34 7.54 1.51 -16.50
N ALA A 35 6.85 2.59 -16.12
CA ALA A 35 7.26 3.95 -16.46
C ALA A 35 8.59 4.33 -15.81
N LEU A 36 8.76 4.05 -14.52
CA LEU A 36 10.00 4.34 -13.77
C LEU A 36 11.21 3.52 -14.22
N THR A 37 11.00 2.35 -14.83
CA THR A 37 12.07 1.43 -15.23
C THR A 37 12.30 1.38 -16.73
N ARG A 38 11.70 2.31 -17.49
CA ARG A 38 11.73 2.32 -18.94
C ARG A 38 13.15 2.32 -19.51
N ASP A 39 14.03 3.13 -18.93
CA ASP A 39 15.40 3.35 -19.38
C ASP A 39 16.44 2.52 -18.61
N LEU A 40 15.98 1.65 -17.69
CA LEU A 40 16.85 0.80 -16.89
C LEU A 40 17.11 -0.55 -17.58
N ASP A 41 18.25 -1.16 -17.27
CA ASP A 41 18.53 -2.53 -17.71
C ASP A 41 17.75 -3.57 -16.86
N ASP A 42 17.85 -4.87 -17.24
CA ASP A 42 17.13 -5.95 -16.54
C ASP A 42 17.62 -6.17 -15.10
N ARG A 43 18.88 -5.90 -14.83
CA ARG A 43 19.48 -6.06 -13.51
C ARG A 43 19.05 -4.93 -12.58
N GLU A 44 19.08 -3.70 -13.08
CA GLU A 44 18.64 -2.50 -12.36
C GLU A 44 17.14 -2.55 -12.07
N THR A 45 16.32 -2.95 -13.05
CA THR A 45 14.88 -3.15 -12.88
C THR A 45 14.56 -4.14 -11.77
N ARG A 46 15.21 -5.32 -11.76
CA ARG A 46 15.03 -6.31 -10.69
C ARG A 46 15.53 -5.83 -9.34
N ALA A 47 16.63 -5.09 -9.32
CA ALA A 47 17.15 -4.50 -8.09
C ALA A 47 16.18 -3.44 -7.52
N MET A 48 15.59 -2.62 -8.38
CA MET A 48 14.58 -1.62 -8.00
C MET A 48 13.33 -2.30 -7.43
N ALA A 49 12.78 -3.33 -8.09
CA ALA A 49 11.64 -4.09 -7.59
C ALA A 49 11.90 -4.65 -6.19
N ARG A 50 13.04 -5.29 -6.00
CA ARG A 50 13.41 -5.85 -4.70
C ARG A 50 13.54 -4.79 -3.62
N ARG A 51 14.23 -3.68 -3.91
CA ARG A 51 14.40 -2.57 -2.95
C ARG A 51 13.07 -1.94 -2.58
N ALA A 52 12.19 -1.72 -3.54
CA ALA A 52 10.87 -1.14 -3.31
C ALA A 52 10.02 -2.04 -2.38
N CYS A 53 10.01 -3.36 -2.60
CA CYS A 53 9.30 -4.29 -1.74
C CYS A 53 9.89 -4.37 -0.32
N ILE A 54 11.22 -4.25 -0.17
CA ILE A 54 11.86 -4.14 1.15
C ILE A 54 11.42 -2.86 1.86
N TYR A 55 11.42 -1.72 1.16
CA TYR A 55 10.95 -0.46 1.74
C TYR A 55 9.47 -0.52 2.09
N CYS A 56 8.63 -1.10 1.23
CA CYS A 56 7.22 -1.35 1.50
C CYS A 56 7.05 -2.14 2.81
N PHE A 57 7.74 -3.27 2.94
CA PHE A 57 7.71 -4.08 4.14
C PHE A 57 8.11 -3.28 5.39
N LEU A 58 9.21 -2.54 5.31
CA LEU A 58 9.69 -1.72 6.44
C LEU A 58 8.70 -0.62 6.82
N ILE A 59 8.12 0.09 5.83
CA ILE A 59 7.11 1.13 6.08
C ILE A 59 5.90 0.53 6.79
N VAL A 60 5.38 -0.62 6.31
CA VAL A 60 4.23 -1.29 6.91
C VAL A 60 4.54 -1.75 8.33
N VAL A 61 5.69 -2.39 8.57
CA VAL A 61 6.09 -2.86 9.90
C VAL A 61 6.28 -1.69 10.87
N VAL A 62 6.95 -0.62 10.44
CA VAL A 62 7.10 0.60 11.27
C VAL A 62 5.73 1.20 11.58
N SER A 63 4.84 1.29 10.60
CA SER A 63 3.47 1.80 10.80
C SER A 63 2.65 0.92 11.74
N LEU A 64 2.85 -0.40 11.70
CA LEU A 64 2.17 -1.35 12.57
C LEU A 64 2.54 -1.14 14.05
N PHE A 65 3.82 -0.96 14.33
CA PHE A 65 4.30 -0.84 15.71
C PHE A 65 4.33 0.60 16.24
N ALA A 66 4.69 1.56 15.42
CA ALA A 66 4.91 2.95 15.82
C ALA A 66 3.81 3.91 15.33
N GLY A 67 2.97 3.50 14.37
CA GLY A 67 2.00 4.40 13.74
C GLY A 67 1.00 5.00 14.70
N GLY A 68 0.44 4.20 15.61
CA GLY A 68 -0.47 4.70 16.64
C GLY A 68 0.19 5.71 17.59
N LEU A 69 1.45 5.46 17.99
CA LEU A 69 2.23 6.39 18.81
C LEU A 69 2.47 7.72 18.09
N ILE A 70 2.82 7.65 16.81
CA ILE A 70 3.04 8.85 15.98
C ILE A 70 1.74 9.66 15.89
N LEU A 71 0.61 9.03 15.59
CA LEU A 71 -0.68 9.73 15.51
C LEU A 71 -1.03 10.42 16.82
N THR A 72 -0.85 9.72 17.96
CA THR A 72 -1.11 10.29 19.29
C THR A 72 -0.19 11.46 19.59
N ALA A 73 1.11 11.35 19.27
CA ALA A 73 2.08 12.41 19.48
C ALA A 73 1.77 13.69 18.69
N PHE A 74 1.18 13.57 17.51
CA PHE A 74 0.76 14.70 16.67
C PHE A 74 -0.71 15.11 16.90
N GLY A 75 -1.44 14.43 17.76
CA GLY A 75 -2.86 14.69 17.98
C GLY A 75 -3.74 14.39 16.75
N ILE A 76 -3.28 13.50 15.85
CA ILE A 76 -4.01 13.15 14.63
C ILE A 76 -4.95 11.98 14.92
N SER A 77 -6.24 12.20 14.69
CA SER A 77 -7.23 11.12 14.81
C SER A 77 -7.13 10.13 13.65
N TYR A 78 -7.52 8.89 13.92
CA TYR A 78 -7.57 7.84 12.89
C TYR A 78 -8.53 8.20 11.74
N GLY A 79 -9.64 8.89 12.05
CA GLY A 79 -10.56 9.40 11.02
C GLY A 79 -9.90 10.42 10.10
N ALA A 80 -9.13 11.37 10.67
CA ALA A 80 -8.40 12.36 9.88
C ALA A 80 -7.34 11.71 8.97
N LEU A 81 -6.61 10.70 9.47
CA LEU A 81 -5.65 9.93 8.68
C LEU A 81 -6.33 9.24 7.49
N ARG A 82 -7.52 8.65 7.70
CA ARG A 82 -8.30 8.02 6.61
C ARG A 82 -8.74 9.04 5.56
N VAL A 83 -9.23 10.19 5.98
CA VAL A 83 -9.63 11.27 5.04
C VAL A 83 -8.43 11.72 4.22
N ALA A 84 -7.30 12.03 4.87
CA ALA A 84 -6.08 12.45 4.19
C ALA A 84 -5.56 11.36 3.22
N GLY A 85 -5.55 10.10 3.66
CA GLY A 85 -5.19 8.96 2.82
C GLY A 85 -6.09 8.83 1.59
N GLY A 86 -7.41 9.00 1.76
CA GLY A 86 -8.37 8.97 0.67
C GLY A 86 -8.17 10.10 -0.34
N ILE A 87 -7.85 11.31 0.11
CA ILE A 87 -7.52 12.45 -0.78
C ILE A 87 -6.30 12.11 -1.63
N VAL A 88 -5.22 11.61 -1.02
CA VAL A 88 -3.99 11.25 -1.75
C VAL A 88 -4.25 10.14 -2.76
N LEU A 89 -5.02 9.09 -2.39
CA LEU A 89 -5.41 8.03 -3.31
C LEU A 89 -6.23 8.57 -4.50
N GLY A 90 -7.16 9.50 -4.23
CA GLY A 90 -7.96 10.17 -5.26
C GLY A 90 -7.09 10.97 -6.23
N MET A 91 -6.10 11.71 -5.73
CA MET A 91 -5.15 12.48 -6.55
C MET A 91 -4.28 11.57 -7.42
N LEU A 92 -3.74 10.48 -6.85
CA LEU A 92 -2.96 9.49 -7.60
C LEU A 92 -3.82 8.83 -8.68
N GLY A 93 -5.03 8.38 -8.33
CA GLY A 93 -5.97 7.78 -9.28
C GLY A 93 -6.38 8.74 -10.39
N HIS A 94 -6.60 10.02 -10.08
CA HIS A 94 -6.89 11.06 -11.08
C HIS A 94 -5.71 11.24 -12.06
N GLY A 95 -4.47 11.29 -11.55
CA GLY A 95 -3.27 11.35 -12.37
C GLY A 95 -3.13 10.16 -13.32
N MET A 96 -3.47 8.95 -12.86
CA MET A 96 -3.44 7.73 -13.69
C MET A 96 -4.59 7.71 -14.73
N LEU A 97 -5.77 8.24 -14.40
CA LEU A 97 -6.95 8.20 -15.26
C LEU A 97 -6.88 9.25 -16.39
N TYR A 98 -6.46 10.46 -16.07
CA TYR A 98 -6.51 11.62 -16.99
C TYR A 98 -5.10 12.12 -17.40
N GLY A 99 -4.06 11.76 -16.70
CA GLY A 99 -2.69 12.14 -17.02
C GLY A 99 -2.21 11.50 -18.33
N LYS A 100 -1.49 12.27 -19.14
CA LYS A 100 -0.83 11.77 -20.36
C LYS A 100 0.50 11.03 -20.07
N GLY A 101 0.62 10.36 -18.93
CA GLY A 101 1.91 9.82 -18.45
C GLY A 101 2.74 10.86 -17.68
N ASP A 102 2.47 12.15 -17.87
CA ASP A 102 3.28 13.26 -17.36
C ASP A 102 3.32 13.33 -15.83
N ALA A 103 2.28 12.86 -15.12
CA ALA A 103 2.27 12.85 -13.66
C ALA A 103 3.30 11.88 -13.07
N VAL A 104 3.43 10.68 -13.67
CA VAL A 104 4.44 9.68 -13.28
C VAL A 104 5.81 10.12 -13.76
N GLU A 105 5.87 10.70 -14.96
CA GLU A 105 7.09 11.21 -15.59
C GLU A 105 7.63 12.43 -14.84
N SER A 106 6.77 13.36 -14.40
CA SER A 106 7.15 14.51 -13.55
C SER A 106 7.68 14.06 -12.18
N MET A 107 7.12 13.01 -11.59
CA MET A 107 7.63 12.42 -10.33
C MET A 107 8.95 11.67 -10.57
N SER A 108 9.18 11.13 -11.76
CA SER A 108 10.40 10.43 -12.16
C SER A 108 11.55 11.39 -12.46
N HIS A 109 11.27 12.55 -13.04
CA HIS A 109 12.28 13.58 -13.38
C HIS A 109 12.72 14.45 -12.20
N ALA A 110 11.97 14.46 -11.09
CA ALA A 110 12.49 15.00 -9.85
C ALA A 110 13.69 14.14 -9.44
N ASN A 111 14.88 14.78 -9.39
CA ASN A 111 16.19 14.15 -9.20
C ASN A 111 16.28 13.40 -7.84
N HIS A 112 15.56 12.28 -7.73
CA HIS A 112 15.52 11.48 -6.52
C HIS A 112 16.69 10.51 -6.49
N GLN A 113 17.51 10.63 -5.45
CA GLN A 113 18.66 9.75 -5.22
C GLN A 113 18.28 8.27 -5.08
N ASN A 114 16.99 7.95 -4.77
CA ASN A 114 16.51 6.60 -4.59
C ASN A 114 15.08 6.41 -5.12
N PRO A 115 14.91 6.18 -6.43
CA PRO A 115 13.59 6.01 -7.03
C PRO A 115 12.83 4.76 -6.54
N ALA A 116 13.53 3.77 -5.97
CA ALA A 116 12.90 2.62 -5.35
C ALA A 116 12.17 2.97 -4.04
N PHE A 117 12.65 3.99 -3.29
CA PHE A 117 11.96 4.49 -2.11
C PHE A 117 10.89 5.51 -2.50
N PHE A 118 11.31 6.61 -3.13
CA PHE A 118 10.40 7.63 -3.63
C PHE A 118 10.63 7.81 -5.14
N PRO A 119 9.60 7.71 -5.96
CA PRO A 119 8.18 7.63 -5.61
C PRO A 119 7.59 6.20 -5.56
N LEU A 120 8.39 5.13 -5.77
CA LEU A 120 7.85 3.78 -5.97
C LEU A 120 7.29 3.17 -4.66
N ALA A 121 8.13 2.98 -3.63
CA ALA A 121 7.64 2.41 -2.38
C ALA A 121 6.67 3.36 -1.67
N LEU A 122 7.00 4.65 -1.62
CA LEU A 122 6.19 5.72 -1.04
C LEU A 122 6.03 6.85 -2.08
N PRO A 123 4.81 7.21 -2.51
CA PRO A 123 3.52 6.67 -2.13
C PRO A 123 2.98 5.56 -3.05
N GLY A 124 3.74 5.10 -4.06
CA GLY A 124 3.25 4.24 -5.14
C GLY A 124 2.71 2.90 -4.67
N ILE A 125 3.45 2.18 -3.80
CA ILE A 125 3.04 0.88 -3.24
C ILE A 125 2.43 1.09 -1.86
N THR A 126 3.13 1.82 -0.98
CA THR A 126 2.74 2.00 0.42
C THR A 126 2.35 3.46 0.65
N GLY A 127 1.16 3.81 0.20
CA GLY A 127 0.61 5.15 0.37
C GLY A 127 -0.01 5.37 1.75
N PRO A 128 -0.49 6.61 2.04
CA PRO A 128 -1.20 6.94 3.28
C PRO A 128 -2.37 6.02 3.58
N GLY A 129 -3.03 5.48 2.55
CA GLY A 129 -4.09 4.49 2.68
C GLY A 129 -3.61 3.19 3.33
N THR A 130 -2.48 2.66 2.88
CA THR A 130 -1.86 1.44 3.44
C THR A 130 -1.47 1.67 4.89
N ILE A 131 -0.84 2.82 5.18
CA ILE A 131 -0.46 3.22 6.54
C ILE A 131 -1.71 3.27 7.45
N ALA A 132 -2.81 3.87 6.98
CA ALA A 132 -4.05 3.95 7.73
C ALA A 132 -4.66 2.58 8.04
N VAL A 133 -4.67 1.64 7.07
CA VAL A 133 -5.14 0.26 7.31
C VAL A 133 -4.30 -0.44 8.37
N VAL A 134 -2.99 -0.32 8.28
CA VAL A 134 -2.05 -0.98 9.20
C VAL A 134 -2.17 -0.43 10.61
N ILE A 135 -2.32 0.89 10.77
CA ILE A 135 -2.56 1.52 12.08
C ILE A 135 -3.90 1.07 12.65
N GLY A 136 -4.94 0.93 11.81
CA GLY A 136 -6.22 0.37 12.22
C GLY A 136 -6.10 -1.05 12.77
N LEU A 137 -5.38 -1.93 12.06
CA LEU A 137 -5.09 -3.28 12.54
C LEU A 137 -4.31 -3.25 13.86
N SER A 138 -3.34 -2.35 14.02
CA SER A 138 -2.60 -2.18 15.28
C SER A 138 -3.52 -1.78 16.44
N THR A 139 -4.53 -0.95 16.19
CA THR A 139 -5.50 -0.56 17.21
C THR A 139 -6.37 -1.75 17.61
N GLU A 140 -6.91 -2.51 16.64
CA GLU A 140 -7.69 -3.72 16.91
C GLU A 140 -6.88 -4.78 17.69
N ILE A 141 -5.59 -4.94 17.39
CA ILE A 141 -4.70 -5.86 18.11
C ILE A 141 -4.57 -5.47 19.59
N ARG A 142 -4.44 -4.17 19.88
CA ARG A 142 -4.30 -3.66 21.25
C ARG A 142 -5.57 -3.79 22.10
N GLU A 143 -6.72 -4.04 21.47
CA GLU A 143 -7.99 -4.30 22.16
C GLU A 143 -8.13 -5.78 22.60
N LEU A 144 -7.14 -6.63 22.28
CA LEU A 144 -7.14 -8.04 22.68
C LEU A 144 -6.77 -8.18 24.16
N ASP A 145 -7.57 -8.95 24.91
CA ASP A 145 -7.48 -9.09 26.38
C ASP A 145 -6.24 -9.83 26.91
N ALA A 146 -5.38 -10.37 26.03
CA ALA A 146 -4.24 -11.20 26.44
C ALA A 146 -2.99 -10.92 25.61
N TRP A 147 -1.87 -10.65 26.26
CA TRP A 147 -0.58 -10.37 25.62
C TRP A 147 -0.14 -11.44 24.61
N GLY A 148 -0.42 -12.73 24.91
CA GLY A 148 -0.14 -13.82 23.96
C GLY A 148 -0.97 -13.74 22.68
N LYS A 149 -2.24 -13.27 22.75
CA LYS A 149 -3.09 -13.06 21.58
C LYS A 149 -2.60 -11.85 20.79
N GLU A 150 -2.20 -10.76 21.45
CA GLU A 150 -1.61 -9.60 20.78
C GLU A 150 -0.36 -9.97 19.98
N LEU A 151 0.58 -10.69 20.60
CA LEU A 151 1.81 -11.14 19.92
C LEU A 151 1.48 -12.00 18.70
N THR A 152 0.52 -12.94 18.85
CA THR A 152 0.06 -13.80 17.75
C THR A 152 -0.54 -12.98 16.61
N ALA A 153 -1.34 -11.96 16.92
CA ALA A 153 -1.96 -11.07 15.94
C ALA A 153 -0.91 -10.21 15.22
N TYR A 154 0.07 -9.64 15.94
CA TYR A 154 1.19 -8.91 15.32
C TYR A 154 1.99 -9.80 14.35
N LEU A 155 2.32 -11.03 14.77
CA LEU A 155 3.02 -11.99 13.91
C LEU A 155 2.20 -12.35 12.67
N ALA A 156 0.88 -12.49 12.82
CA ALA A 156 -0.03 -12.76 11.71
C ALA A 156 -0.05 -11.63 10.68
N VAL A 157 -0.12 -10.36 11.14
CA VAL A 157 -0.09 -9.18 10.24
C VAL A 157 1.28 -9.03 9.57
N VAL A 158 2.38 -9.29 10.28
CA VAL A 158 3.74 -9.30 9.69
C VAL A 158 3.86 -10.39 8.63
N ALA A 159 3.34 -11.60 8.89
CA ALA A 159 3.31 -12.69 7.92
C ALA A 159 2.44 -12.34 6.68
N ALA A 160 1.27 -11.72 6.88
CA ALA A 160 0.44 -11.20 5.80
C ALA A 160 1.18 -10.15 4.96
N THR A 161 1.89 -9.22 5.62
CA THR A 161 2.71 -8.21 4.95
C THR A 161 3.80 -8.84 4.11
N LEU A 162 4.51 -9.85 4.63
CA LEU A 162 5.51 -10.61 3.87
C LEU A 162 4.90 -11.28 2.64
N ALA A 163 3.72 -11.89 2.78
CA ALA A 163 3.01 -12.54 1.67
C ALA A 163 2.61 -11.52 0.58
N VAL A 164 2.10 -10.35 0.98
CA VAL A 164 1.76 -9.27 0.03
C VAL A 164 3.00 -8.70 -0.64
N CYS A 165 4.08 -8.45 0.10
CA CYS A 165 5.34 -7.98 -0.49
C CYS A 165 5.97 -9.01 -1.45
N ALA A 166 5.84 -10.30 -1.15
CA ALA A 166 6.27 -11.37 -2.05
C ALA A 166 5.44 -11.42 -3.33
N LEU A 167 4.11 -11.26 -3.22
CA LEU A 167 3.20 -11.16 -4.36
C LEU A 167 3.55 -9.93 -5.22
N GLU A 168 3.73 -8.77 -4.60
CA GLU A 168 4.14 -7.53 -5.25
C GLU A 168 5.47 -7.69 -5.98
N TRP A 169 6.46 -8.26 -5.29
CA TRP A 169 7.77 -8.54 -5.89
C TRP A 169 7.67 -9.47 -7.10
N ALA A 170 6.88 -10.55 -7.02
CA ALA A 170 6.67 -11.48 -8.13
C ALA A 170 6.03 -10.79 -9.33
N LEU A 171 5.06 -9.89 -9.08
CA LEU A 171 4.41 -9.10 -10.13
C LEU A 171 5.39 -8.11 -10.77
N LEU A 172 6.12 -7.33 -9.97
CA LEU A 172 7.09 -6.36 -10.47
C LEU A 172 8.27 -7.05 -11.17
N HIS A 173 8.69 -8.23 -10.71
CA HIS A 173 9.71 -9.04 -11.38
C HIS A 173 9.25 -9.47 -12.78
N SER A 174 7.97 -9.73 -12.94
CA SER A 174 7.33 -10.14 -14.21
C SER A 174 6.87 -8.94 -15.06
N ALA A 175 7.03 -7.71 -14.58
CA ALA A 175 6.46 -6.52 -15.18
C ALA A 175 6.81 -6.35 -16.66
N ARG A 176 8.08 -6.57 -17.05
CA ARG A 176 8.51 -6.48 -18.44
C ARG A 176 7.85 -7.51 -19.35
N ALA A 177 7.70 -8.75 -18.86
CA ALA A 177 7.04 -9.80 -19.64
C ALA A 177 5.55 -9.50 -19.81
N ILE A 178 4.90 -8.99 -18.77
CA ILE A 178 3.49 -8.57 -18.79
C ILE A 178 3.32 -7.40 -19.74
N SER A 179 4.14 -6.35 -19.60
CA SER A 179 4.11 -5.15 -20.44
C SER A 179 4.34 -5.49 -21.92
N LYS A 180 5.29 -6.39 -22.22
CA LYS A 180 5.56 -6.85 -23.60
C LYS A 180 4.38 -7.59 -24.20
N ARG A 181 3.65 -8.39 -23.41
CA ARG A 181 2.46 -9.13 -23.87
C ARG A 181 1.24 -8.22 -24.05
N MET A 182 1.05 -7.26 -23.17
CA MET A 182 -0.09 -6.34 -23.23
C MET A 182 0.10 -5.24 -24.27
N GLY A 183 1.34 -4.88 -24.59
CA GLY A 183 1.67 -3.75 -25.45
C GLY A 183 1.31 -2.39 -24.81
N ALA A 184 1.65 -1.30 -25.50
CA ALA A 184 1.44 0.06 -24.99
C ALA A 184 -0.06 0.37 -24.71
N ALA A 185 -0.94 -0.02 -25.63
CA ALA A 185 -2.38 0.19 -25.47
C ALA A 185 -2.96 -0.59 -24.29
N GLY A 186 -2.52 -1.84 -24.06
CA GLY A 186 -2.97 -2.63 -22.92
C GLY A 186 -2.51 -2.05 -21.59
N ILE A 187 -1.28 -1.56 -21.50
CA ILE A 187 -0.76 -0.86 -20.31
C ILE A 187 -1.54 0.44 -20.08
N GLU A 188 -1.87 1.20 -21.11
CA GLU A 188 -2.67 2.43 -20.96
C GLU A 188 -4.07 2.12 -20.43
N VAL A 189 -4.77 1.11 -20.97
CA VAL A 189 -6.08 0.68 -20.47
C VAL A 189 -5.99 0.25 -19.02
N LEU A 190 -4.98 -0.56 -18.66
CA LEU A 190 -4.76 -0.99 -17.28
C LEU A 190 -4.53 0.22 -16.36
N THR A 191 -3.70 1.18 -16.77
CA THR A 191 -3.42 2.41 -16.01
C THR A 191 -4.70 3.17 -15.71
N ARG A 192 -5.55 3.39 -16.72
CA ARG A 192 -6.82 4.12 -16.56
C ARG A 192 -7.81 3.38 -15.67
N LEU A 193 -7.95 2.05 -15.85
CA LEU A 193 -8.81 1.22 -15.01
C LEU A 193 -8.35 1.26 -13.53
N MET A 194 -7.06 1.09 -13.30
CA MET A 194 -6.51 1.12 -11.95
C MET A 194 -6.62 2.52 -11.33
N GLY A 195 -6.43 3.58 -12.12
CA GLY A 195 -6.68 4.96 -11.69
C GLY A 195 -8.11 5.18 -11.22
N PHE A 196 -9.09 4.68 -11.97
CA PHE A 196 -10.51 4.75 -11.58
C PHE A 196 -10.77 3.98 -10.26
N LEU A 197 -10.23 2.76 -10.12
CA LEU A 197 -10.36 1.98 -8.89
C LEU A 197 -9.73 2.70 -7.68
N LEU A 198 -8.57 3.33 -7.86
CA LEU A 198 -7.92 4.12 -6.80
C LEU A 198 -8.78 5.30 -6.36
N ILE A 199 -9.46 5.98 -7.29
CA ILE A 199 -10.42 7.05 -6.95
C ILE A 199 -11.57 6.48 -6.12
N CYS A 200 -12.15 5.34 -6.51
CA CYS A 200 -13.22 4.69 -5.75
C CYS A 200 -12.79 4.32 -4.34
N ILE A 201 -11.59 3.74 -4.20
CA ILE A 201 -11.00 3.42 -2.89
C ILE A 201 -10.78 4.70 -2.08
N GLY A 202 -10.26 5.77 -2.70
CA GLY A 202 -10.08 7.07 -2.06
C GLY A 202 -11.38 7.64 -1.51
N VAL A 203 -12.47 7.61 -2.29
CA VAL A 203 -13.81 8.03 -1.84
C VAL A 203 -14.29 7.18 -0.66
N GLN A 204 -14.08 5.85 -0.70
CA GLN A 204 -14.45 4.95 0.39
C GLN A 204 -13.67 5.28 1.68
N PHE A 205 -12.38 5.63 1.57
CA PHE A 205 -11.55 6.06 2.70
C PHE A 205 -12.04 7.39 3.30
N ILE A 206 -12.36 8.37 2.46
CA ILE A 206 -12.92 9.66 2.92
C ILE A 206 -14.25 9.42 3.65
N ALA A 207 -15.17 8.67 3.05
CA ALA A 207 -16.47 8.38 3.64
C ALA A 207 -16.33 7.66 5.00
N SER A 208 -15.48 6.65 5.08
CA SER A 208 -15.22 5.93 6.34
C SER A 208 -14.51 6.79 7.38
N GLY A 209 -13.59 7.64 6.95
CA GLY A 209 -12.88 8.59 7.83
C GLY A 209 -13.82 9.63 8.43
N ILE A 210 -14.70 10.22 7.61
CA ILE A 210 -15.74 11.17 8.09
C ILE A 210 -16.67 10.48 9.08
N ARG A 211 -17.13 9.25 8.78
CA ARG A 211 -17.96 8.48 9.72
C ARG A 211 -17.26 8.31 11.07
N THR A 212 -15.98 7.93 11.06
CA THR A 212 -15.20 7.77 12.29
C THR A 212 -15.08 9.08 13.06
N LEU A 213 -14.85 10.21 12.38
CA LEU A 213 -14.76 11.54 13.02
C LEU A 213 -16.08 11.95 13.67
N VAL A 214 -17.21 11.72 13.01
CA VAL A 214 -18.55 12.06 13.54
C VAL A 214 -18.93 11.17 14.72
N THR A 215 -18.56 9.89 14.70
CA THR A 215 -18.87 8.97 15.81
C THR A 215 -17.95 9.11 17.02
N SER A 216 -16.83 9.82 16.88
CA SER A 216 -15.87 10.09 17.97
C SER A 216 -16.12 11.45 18.66
N LEU A 217 -17.07 12.27 18.18
CA LEU A 217 -17.56 13.50 18.81
C LEU A 217 -18.68 13.19 19.79
#